data_63bd7d0961ee4f6f7b7dc8f5026a994b
#
_entry.id   63bd7d0961ee4f6f7b7dc8f5026a994b
#
_cell.length_a   1.000
_cell.length_b   1.000
_cell.length_c   1.000
_cell.angle_alpha   90.00
_cell.angle_beta   90.00
_cell.angle_gamma   90.00
#
_symmetry.space_group_name_H-M   'P 1'
#
loop_
_entity.id
_entity.type
_entity.pdbx_description
1 polymer ?
#
loop_
_entity_poly.entity_id
_entity_poly.type
_entity_poly.pdbx_seq_one_letter_code
_entity_poly.pdbx_strand_id
1 'polypeptide(L)'
;MTLNLTIVAVYLVGMLAFGWWGKTRAASSEDYLVAGRRLGPMLFTGTMAAVVLGGAATVGGVGLGYEFGLSGAWLVAAIGVGVLILSVAFAPILARLKIYTVSQMLRLRYGRGGASHASSFVMLAYTLMLAATSTGAYASIFVVLFGWDRWLSVLVGGGIVLAYSALGGMWSITLADMAQFLIMTIGLFALMLPLSLANAGGWSAMQERLGAEFFSWDGIGVQSIVTYVVVYTLGLLIGQDVWQRVFTARSPRVAQIGGATAGLYCIAYGVAGAVIGMAARTVTADIATKDDVFAWVAQNLLPVGIGGVALAAAVAAMMSTASGAIIAASTVMRTDILPILRGEAAASEDGATTEDEAPETAAELASNRGWVLLLGAVVLGLAIVVPDVVAALTIAYDILVGGLFVAIVGGLVWQRGTGTAALWSMVVGTVGTLGTMGWLELNAAEPFEGVFANEPIYVGLAASAVVYVLLSLMTRPTDPAVLEAWRVRSRHGVDAAV
;
A
#
# COMPACT_ATOMS: atom_id res chain seq x y z
N MET A 1 -19.98 24.79 -7.11
CA MET A 1 -20.07 23.35 -7.47
C MET A 1 -19.38 23.08 -8.81
N THR A 2 -19.72 23.73 -9.89
CA THR A 2 -19.13 23.54 -11.24
C THR A 2 -17.61 23.67 -11.28
N LEU A 3 -16.99 24.64 -10.59
CA LEU A 3 -15.54 24.82 -10.58
C LEU A 3 -14.82 23.66 -9.91
N ASN A 4 -15.30 23.15 -8.77
CA ASN A 4 -14.70 21.99 -8.09
C ASN A 4 -14.74 20.74 -8.98
N LEU A 5 -15.86 20.51 -9.67
CA LEU A 5 -16.02 19.43 -10.64
C LEU A 5 -15.04 19.57 -11.81
N THR A 6 -14.87 20.79 -12.33
CA THR A 6 -13.93 21.08 -13.42
C THR A 6 -12.49 20.77 -12.99
N ILE A 7 -12.08 21.14 -11.78
CA ILE A 7 -10.74 20.88 -11.26
C ILE A 7 -10.48 19.38 -11.17
N VAL A 8 -11.41 18.60 -10.63
CA VAL A 8 -11.28 17.13 -10.55
C VAL A 8 -11.24 16.52 -11.95
N ALA A 9 -12.07 16.98 -12.88
CA ALA A 9 -12.06 16.50 -14.27
C ALA A 9 -10.74 16.79 -14.98
N VAL A 10 -10.18 18.01 -14.82
CA VAL A 10 -8.85 18.37 -15.36
C VAL A 10 -7.76 17.51 -14.78
N TYR A 11 -7.81 17.24 -13.45
CA TYR A 11 -6.89 16.31 -12.82
C TYR A 11 -6.95 14.91 -13.46
N LEU A 12 -8.16 14.35 -13.66
CA LEU A 12 -8.34 13.01 -14.25
C LEU A 12 -7.81 12.93 -15.68
N VAL A 13 -8.05 13.96 -16.50
CA VAL A 13 -7.48 14.06 -17.86
C VAL A 13 -5.95 14.14 -17.80
N GLY A 14 -5.40 14.91 -16.84
CA GLY A 14 -3.95 15.00 -16.61
C GLY A 14 -3.31 13.64 -16.32
N MET A 15 -3.99 12.75 -15.58
CA MET A 15 -3.48 11.40 -15.32
C MET A 15 -3.32 10.56 -16.58
N LEU A 16 -4.24 10.69 -17.55
CA LEU A 16 -4.09 10.03 -18.85
C LEU A 16 -2.90 10.56 -19.66
N ALA A 17 -2.59 11.85 -19.54
CA ALA A 17 -1.40 12.44 -20.18
C ALA A 17 -0.09 11.88 -19.57
N PHE A 18 -0.03 11.71 -18.24
CA PHE A 18 1.10 11.03 -17.58
C PHE A 18 1.20 9.56 -18.01
N GLY A 19 0.06 8.88 -18.18
CA GLY A 19 0.01 7.53 -18.74
C GLY A 19 0.67 7.43 -20.12
N TRP A 20 0.31 8.36 -21.00
CA TRP A 20 0.89 8.45 -22.33
C TRP A 20 2.39 8.76 -22.30
N TRP A 21 2.81 9.70 -21.48
CA TRP A 21 4.22 10.03 -21.30
C TRP A 21 5.04 8.87 -20.76
N GLY A 22 4.52 8.14 -19.76
CA GLY A 22 5.18 6.94 -19.23
C GLY A 22 5.32 5.83 -20.28
N LYS A 23 4.33 5.68 -21.20
CA LYS A 23 4.41 4.73 -22.32
C LYS A 23 5.66 4.95 -23.19
N THR A 24 6.09 6.21 -23.39
CA THR A 24 7.28 6.52 -24.20
C THR A 24 8.59 6.13 -23.52
N ARG A 25 8.55 5.82 -22.21
CA ARG A 25 9.71 5.42 -21.39
C ARG A 25 9.77 3.93 -21.10
N ALA A 26 8.68 3.21 -21.27
CA ALA A 26 8.58 1.77 -21.02
C ALA A 26 8.95 0.99 -22.31
N ALA A 27 10.23 0.77 -22.51
CA ALA A 27 10.76 0.05 -23.66
C ALA A 27 10.96 -1.46 -23.39
N SER A 28 11.12 -1.86 -22.12
CA SER A 28 11.37 -3.24 -21.68
C SER A 28 10.41 -3.68 -20.58
N SER A 29 10.36 -4.98 -20.27
CA SER A 29 9.63 -5.49 -19.12
C SER A 29 10.18 -4.94 -17.80
N GLU A 30 11.50 -4.75 -17.68
CA GLU A 30 12.09 -4.10 -16.52
C GLU A 30 11.64 -2.64 -16.39
N ASP A 31 11.59 -1.90 -17.50
CA ASP A 31 11.01 -0.56 -17.52
C ASP A 31 9.54 -0.58 -17.09
N TYR A 32 8.79 -1.56 -17.59
CA TYR A 32 7.36 -1.68 -17.31
C TYR A 32 7.07 -2.10 -15.86
N LEU A 33 7.82 -3.04 -15.29
CA LEU A 33 7.56 -3.60 -13.95
C LEU A 33 8.20 -2.80 -12.82
N VAL A 34 9.40 -2.21 -13.04
CA VAL A 34 10.18 -1.53 -11.98
C VAL A 34 10.86 -0.24 -12.46
N ALA A 35 10.33 0.39 -13.51
CA ALA A 35 10.86 1.65 -14.09
C ALA A 35 12.37 1.57 -14.42
N GLY A 36 12.84 0.39 -14.86
CA GLY A 36 14.25 0.14 -15.19
C GLY A 36 15.21 0.37 -14.02
N ARG A 37 14.74 0.34 -12.80
CA ARG A 37 15.52 0.61 -11.57
C ARG A 37 16.31 1.94 -11.64
N ARG A 38 15.72 2.97 -12.27
CA ARG A 38 16.42 4.23 -12.60
C ARG A 38 15.89 5.44 -11.82
N LEU A 39 14.98 5.24 -10.83
CA LEU A 39 14.40 6.37 -10.12
C LEU A 39 15.43 7.07 -9.23
N GLY A 40 15.55 8.37 -9.45
CA GLY A 40 16.31 9.26 -8.57
C GLY A 40 15.57 9.60 -7.27
N PRO A 41 16.23 10.31 -6.32
CA PRO A 41 15.66 10.52 -4.98
C PRO A 41 14.27 11.17 -4.99
N MET A 42 14.04 12.18 -5.80
CA MET A 42 12.79 12.93 -5.83
C MET A 42 11.61 12.08 -6.33
N LEU A 43 11.76 11.41 -7.48
CA LEU A 43 10.72 10.54 -8.03
C LEU A 43 10.47 9.34 -7.11
N PHE A 44 11.53 8.77 -6.54
CA PHE A 44 11.42 7.66 -5.60
C PHE A 44 10.66 8.06 -4.32
N THR A 45 11.00 9.20 -3.71
CA THR A 45 10.31 9.69 -2.51
C THR A 45 8.83 9.99 -2.80
N GLY A 46 8.54 10.66 -3.92
CA GLY A 46 7.17 11.00 -4.30
C GLY A 46 6.29 9.77 -4.53
N THR A 47 6.77 8.78 -5.31
CA THR A 47 6.00 7.55 -5.59
C THR A 47 5.87 6.68 -4.32
N MET A 48 6.90 6.63 -3.46
CA MET A 48 6.84 5.89 -2.19
C MET A 48 5.83 6.53 -1.22
N ALA A 49 5.81 7.85 -1.09
CA ALA A 49 4.85 8.54 -0.24
C ALA A 49 3.42 8.42 -0.78
N ALA A 50 3.24 8.59 -2.09
CA ALA A 50 1.92 8.57 -2.70
C ALA A 50 1.25 7.19 -2.60
N VAL A 51 1.98 6.09 -2.82
CA VAL A 51 1.39 4.74 -2.83
C VAL A 51 0.85 4.30 -1.48
N VAL A 52 1.45 4.75 -0.38
CA VAL A 52 1.04 4.35 0.98
C VAL A 52 -0.01 5.25 1.61
N LEU A 53 -0.21 6.46 1.07
CA LEU A 53 -1.20 7.42 1.57
C LEU A 53 -2.54 7.30 0.82
N GLY A 54 -3.14 6.11 0.85
CA GLY A 54 -4.45 5.85 0.23
C GLY A 54 -5.63 6.48 0.97
N GLY A 55 -6.83 5.95 0.69
CA GLY A 55 -8.09 6.45 1.26
C GLY A 55 -8.14 6.41 2.78
N ALA A 56 -7.72 5.30 3.39
CA ALA A 56 -7.67 5.15 4.84
C ALA A 56 -6.74 6.18 5.51
N ALA A 57 -5.61 6.50 4.88
CA ALA A 57 -4.68 7.50 5.40
C ALA A 57 -5.20 8.93 5.22
N THR A 58 -5.81 9.24 4.08
CA THR A 58 -6.23 10.61 3.73
C THR A 58 -7.59 10.94 4.31
N VAL A 59 -8.63 10.20 3.94
CA VAL A 59 -10.00 10.44 4.42
C VAL A 59 -10.17 9.92 5.84
N GLY A 60 -9.75 8.67 6.09
CA GLY A 60 -9.83 8.06 7.41
C GLY A 60 -9.00 8.79 8.47
N GLY A 61 -7.78 9.25 8.11
CA GLY A 61 -6.92 10.02 9.04
C GLY A 61 -7.56 11.33 9.49
N VAL A 62 -8.23 12.06 8.59
CA VAL A 62 -9.00 13.27 8.94
C VAL A 62 -10.22 12.93 9.79
N GLY A 63 -10.94 11.86 9.44
CA GLY A 63 -12.09 11.38 10.22
C GLY A 63 -11.73 10.96 11.66
N LEU A 64 -10.62 10.25 11.82
CA LEU A 64 -10.12 9.89 13.15
C LEU A 64 -9.70 11.12 13.95
N GLY A 65 -9.15 12.14 13.31
CA GLY A 65 -8.86 13.41 13.95
C GLY A 65 -10.12 14.14 14.45
N TYR A 66 -11.22 14.02 13.71
CA TYR A 66 -12.52 14.54 14.13
C TYR A 66 -13.11 13.80 15.32
N GLU A 67 -12.95 12.49 15.40
CA GLU A 67 -13.47 11.68 16.52
C GLU A 67 -12.55 11.70 17.75
N PHE A 68 -11.23 11.58 17.55
CA PHE A 68 -10.27 11.29 18.63
C PHE A 68 -9.15 12.33 18.76
N GLY A 69 -9.24 13.45 18.06
CA GLY A 69 -8.23 14.50 18.15
C GLY A 69 -6.86 14.10 17.62
N LEU A 70 -5.78 14.54 18.29
CA LEU A 70 -4.40 14.24 17.88
C LEU A 70 -4.11 12.74 17.85
N SER A 71 -4.74 11.95 18.69
CA SER A 71 -4.55 10.50 18.71
C SER A 71 -5.04 9.83 17.43
N GLY A 72 -5.93 10.45 16.65
CA GLY A 72 -6.32 9.99 15.31
C GLY A 72 -5.18 9.95 14.30
N ALA A 73 -4.06 10.65 14.56
CA ALA A 73 -2.87 10.59 13.73
C ALA A 73 -2.18 9.22 13.72
N TRP A 74 -2.40 8.37 14.75
CA TRP A 74 -1.65 7.12 14.92
C TRP A 74 -1.81 6.13 13.77
N LEU A 75 -2.97 6.07 13.12
CA LEU A 75 -3.13 5.20 11.95
C LEU A 75 -2.09 5.54 10.87
N VAL A 76 -2.01 6.80 10.48
CA VAL A 76 -1.11 7.26 9.40
C VAL A 76 0.34 7.31 9.90
N ALA A 77 0.55 7.64 11.17
CA ALA A 77 1.87 7.59 11.80
C ALA A 77 2.43 6.16 11.80
N ALA A 78 1.62 5.15 12.08
CA ALA A 78 2.03 3.74 12.02
C ALA A 78 2.44 3.33 10.59
N ILE A 79 1.71 3.79 9.56
CA ILE A 79 2.10 3.63 8.15
C ILE A 79 3.48 4.27 7.92
N GLY A 80 3.67 5.53 8.33
CA GLY A 80 4.93 6.25 8.16
C GLY A 80 6.11 5.59 8.88
N VAL A 81 5.88 5.07 10.09
CA VAL A 81 6.88 4.29 10.85
C VAL A 81 7.23 3.00 10.11
N GLY A 82 6.25 2.31 9.51
CA GLY A 82 6.49 1.12 8.69
C GLY A 82 7.40 1.41 7.50
N VAL A 83 7.09 2.47 6.74
CA VAL A 83 7.93 2.94 5.62
C VAL A 83 9.33 3.33 6.09
N LEU A 84 9.45 4.00 7.24
CA LEU A 84 10.73 4.40 7.82
C LEU A 84 11.59 3.20 8.18
N ILE A 85 11.03 2.21 8.90
CA ILE A 85 11.74 0.98 9.27
C ILE A 85 12.12 0.18 8.02
N LEU A 86 11.21 -0.01 7.08
CA LEU A 86 11.50 -0.67 5.80
C LEU A 86 12.69 -0.02 5.10
N SER A 87 12.66 1.31 5.01
CA SER A 87 13.66 2.08 4.27
C SER A 87 15.03 2.04 4.92
N VAL A 88 15.10 2.18 6.25
CA VAL A 88 16.38 2.22 6.97
C VAL A 88 16.98 0.82 7.11
N ALA A 89 16.17 -0.19 7.48
CA ALA A 89 16.64 -1.51 7.81
C ALA A 89 16.73 -2.47 6.59
N PHE A 90 15.74 -2.46 5.71
CA PHE A 90 15.58 -3.50 4.70
C PHE A 90 15.76 -3.03 3.26
N ALA A 91 15.40 -1.79 2.91
CA ALA A 91 15.45 -1.32 1.52
C ALA A 91 16.85 -1.41 0.88
N PRO A 92 17.98 -1.18 1.58
CA PRO A 92 19.30 -1.39 0.99
C PRO A 92 19.56 -2.84 0.59
N ILE A 93 19.06 -3.80 1.37
CA ILE A 93 19.17 -5.23 1.06
C ILE A 93 18.30 -5.55 -0.15
N LEU A 94 17.02 -5.16 -0.08
CA LEU A 94 16.02 -5.42 -1.13
C LEU A 94 16.43 -4.86 -2.49
N ALA A 95 16.97 -3.64 -2.52
CA ALA A 95 17.45 -3.00 -3.76
C ALA A 95 18.62 -3.76 -4.42
N ARG A 96 19.49 -4.42 -3.60
CA ARG A 96 20.60 -5.24 -4.10
C ARG A 96 20.15 -6.57 -4.69
N LEU A 97 19.01 -7.11 -4.24
CA LEU A 97 18.52 -8.40 -4.70
C LEU A 97 18.12 -8.41 -6.18
N LYS A 98 17.81 -7.26 -6.77
CA LYS A 98 17.34 -7.10 -8.16
C LYS A 98 16.21 -8.09 -8.52
N ILE A 99 15.21 -8.19 -7.66
CA ILE A 99 14.01 -9.03 -7.81
C ILE A 99 12.79 -8.17 -8.16
N TYR A 100 11.64 -8.80 -8.41
CA TYR A 100 10.37 -8.15 -8.72
C TYR A 100 9.29 -8.40 -7.66
N THR A 101 9.42 -9.50 -6.88
CA THR A 101 8.38 -9.91 -5.93
C THR A 101 8.95 -10.38 -4.60
N VAL A 102 8.10 -10.31 -3.57
CA VAL A 102 8.37 -10.87 -2.24
C VAL A 102 8.63 -12.38 -2.32
N SER A 103 7.85 -13.08 -3.16
CA SER A 103 7.98 -14.53 -3.34
C SER A 103 9.34 -14.94 -3.94
N GLN A 104 9.91 -14.09 -4.80
CA GLN A 104 11.27 -14.31 -5.31
C GLN A 104 12.32 -14.17 -4.19
N MET A 105 12.14 -13.23 -3.25
CA MET A 105 13.01 -13.14 -2.07
C MET A 105 12.96 -14.44 -1.25
N LEU A 106 11.78 -14.99 -1.02
CA LEU A 106 11.63 -16.24 -0.29
C LEU A 106 12.31 -17.42 -1.00
N ARG A 107 12.24 -17.48 -2.34
CA ARG A 107 12.98 -18.48 -3.13
C ARG A 107 14.49 -18.36 -2.93
N LEU A 108 15.02 -17.15 -3.04
CA LEU A 108 16.45 -16.89 -2.84
C LEU A 108 16.92 -17.27 -1.44
N ARG A 109 16.06 -17.06 -0.44
CA ARG A 109 16.40 -17.27 0.97
C ARG A 109 16.22 -18.71 1.45
N TYR A 110 15.16 -19.38 1.03
CA TYR A 110 14.78 -20.71 1.50
C TYR A 110 14.98 -21.81 0.47
N GLY A 111 15.32 -21.47 -0.76
CA GLY A 111 15.31 -22.38 -1.90
C GLY A 111 13.91 -22.51 -2.54
N ARG A 112 13.84 -23.34 -3.58
CA ARG A 112 12.55 -23.66 -4.26
C ARG A 112 11.68 -24.47 -3.32
N GLY A 113 10.39 -24.09 -3.21
CA GLY A 113 9.46 -24.86 -2.37
C GLY A 113 8.14 -24.16 -2.10
N GLY A 114 7.31 -24.79 -1.29
CA GLY A 114 5.95 -24.37 -0.99
C GLY A 114 5.83 -22.97 -0.38
N ALA A 115 6.83 -22.49 0.36
CA ALA A 115 6.80 -21.17 0.98
C ALA A 115 6.67 -20.03 -0.05
N SER A 116 7.45 -20.08 -1.13
CA SER A 116 7.35 -19.07 -2.19
C SER A 116 6.03 -19.16 -2.96
N HIS A 117 5.53 -20.37 -3.20
CA HIS A 117 4.23 -20.56 -3.87
C HIS A 117 3.07 -20.05 -3.00
N ALA A 118 3.02 -20.41 -1.73
CA ALA A 118 2.00 -19.94 -0.80
C ALA A 118 2.00 -18.41 -0.70
N SER A 119 3.19 -17.79 -0.59
CA SER A 119 3.29 -16.33 -0.54
C SER A 119 2.78 -15.65 -1.80
N SER A 120 2.99 -16.24 -2.99
CA SER A 120 2.50 -15.66 -4.26
C SER A 120 0.98 -15.54 -4.30
N PHE A 121 0.27 -16.57 -3.86
CA PHE A 121 -1.20 -16.55 -3.83
C PHE A 121 -1.74 -15.54 -2.80
N VAL A 122 -1.15 -15.48 -1.61
CA VAL A 122 -1.57 -14.52 -0.58
C VAL A 122 -1.24 -13.08 -1.02
N MET A 123 -0.07 -12.85 -1.62
CA MET A 123 0.28 -11.52 -2.16
C MET A 123 -0.63 -11.07 -3.29
N LEU A 124 -1.06 -12.00 -4.17
CA LEU A 124 -2.04 -11.68 -5.21
C LEU A 124 -3.38 -11.28 -4.58
N ALA A 125 -3.90 -12.09 -3.64
CA ALA A 125 -5.16 -11.80 -2.97
C ALA A 125 -5.10 -10.44 -2.24
N TYR A 126 -4.04 -10.19 -1.47
CA TYR A 126 -3.81 -8.93 -0.78
C TYR A 126 -3.81 -7.73 -1.76
N THR A 127 -3.02 -7.81 -2.83
CA THR A 127 -2.91 -6.69 -3.77
C THR A 127 -4.21 -6.42 -4.53
N LEU A 128 -4.99 -7.45 -4.87
CA LEU A 128 -6.31 -7.29 -5.48
C LEU A 128 -7.29 -6.62 -4.51
N MET A 129 -7.31 -7.04 -3.24
CA MET A 129 -8.18 -6.44 -2.23
C MET A 129 -7.79 -5.00 -1.94
N LEU A 130 -6.50 -4.70 -1.81
CA LEU A 130 -5.99 -3.33 -1.63
C LEU A 130 -6.39 -2.41 -2.81
N ALA A 131 -6.28 -2.91 -4.03
CA ALA A 131 -6.68 -2.17 -5.22
C ALA A 131 -8.21 -1.95 -5.26
N ALA A 132 -9.01 -2.96 -4.95
CA ALA A 132 -10.47 -2.88 -4.93
C ALA A 132 -10.96 -1.89 -3.87
N THR A 133 -10.35 -1.92 -2.68
CA THR A 133 -10.61 -1.02 -1.56
C THR A 133 -10.37 0.43 -1.95
N SER A 134 -9.19 0.71 -2.50
CA SER A 134 -8.82 2.06 -2.95
C SER A 134 -9.71 2.54 -4.09
N THR A 135 -10.12 1.62 -4.99
CA THR A 135 -11.07 1.91 -6.07
C THR A 135 -12.46 2.26 -5.53
N GLY A 136 -12.97 1.51 -4.57
CA GLY A 136 -14.23 1.81 -3.88
C GLY A 136 -14.21 3.16 -3.17
N ALA A 137 -13.08 3.51 -2.55
CA ALA A 137 -12.92 4.75 -1.80
C ALA A 137 -13.03 6.00 -2.70
N TYR A 138 -12.31 6.08 -3.83
CA TYR A 138 -12.48 7.24 -4.73
C TYR A 138 -13.82 7.23 -5.46
N ALA A 139 -14.40 6.06 -5.71
CA ALA A 139 -15.74 5.98 -6.29
C ALA A 139 -16.80 6.62 -5.37
N SER A 140 -16.69 6.47 -4.06
CA SER A 140 -17.58 7.15 -3.10
C SER A 140 -17.48 8.67 -3.21
N ILE A 141 -16.28 9.22 -3.42
CA ILE A 141 -16.13 10.67 -3.70
C ILE A 141 -16.83 11.06 -5.00
N PHE A 142 -16.75 10.23 -6.05
CA PHE A 142 -17.41 10.52 -7.33
C PHE A 142 -18.95 10.45 -7.23
N VAL A 143 -19.48 9.52 -6.43
CA VAL A 143 -20.91 9.47 -6.10
C VAL A 143 -21.35 10.81 -5.50
N VAL A 144 -20.63 11.33 -4.50
CA VAL A 144 -20.96 12.60 -3.84
C VAL A 144 -20.77 13.80 -4.76
N LEU A 145 -19.70 13.82 -5.57
CA LEU A 145 -19.36 14.97 -6.42
C LEU A 145 -20.22 15.07 -7.69
N PHE A 146 -20.42 13.95 -8.37
CA PHE A 146 -21.05 13.92 -9.68
C PHE A 146 -22.50 13.44 -9.63
N GLY A 147 -22.94 12.87 -8.48
CA GLY A 147 -24.26 12.26 -8.36
C GLY A 147 -24.41 10.97 -9.18
N TRP A 148 -23.30 10.32 -9.52
CA TRP A 148 -23.30 9.08 -10.29
C TRP A 148 -23.60 7.87 -9.41
N ASP A 149 -24.18 6.82 -10.00
CA ASP A 149 -24.27 5.55 -9.34
C ASP A 149 -22.86 4.99 -9.00
N ARG A 150 -22.77 4.20 -7.93
CA ARG A 150 -21.50 3.62 -7.49
C ARG A 150 -20.79 2.83 -8.59
N TRP A 151 -21.53 1.99 -9.34
CA TRP A 151 -20.95 1.17 -10.42
C TRP A 151 -20.33 2.04 -11.52
N LEU A 152 -20.98 3.14 -11.91
CA LEU A 152 -20.49 4.07 -12.91
C LEU A 152 -19.24 4.80 -12.40
N SER A 153 -19.25 5.24 -11.14
CA SER A 153 -18.11 5.88 -10.48
C SER A 153 -16.88 4.98 -10.43
N VAL A 154 -17.08 3.68 -10.13
CA VAL A 154 -16.03 2.66 -10.17
C VAL A 154 -15.49 2.47 -11.59
N LEU A 155 -16.37 2.33 -12.60
CA LEU A 155 -15.95 2.11 -13.98
C LEU A 155 -15.21 3.30 -14.58
N VAL A 156 -15.68 4.52 -14.35
CA VAL A 156 -15.03 5.72 -14.90
C VAL A 156 -13.67 5.96 -14.21
N GLY A 157 -13.66 6.02 -12.88
CA GLY A 157 -12.42 6.25 -12.13
C GLY A 157 -11.41 5.13 -12.31
N GLY A 158 -11.86 3.87 -12.17
CA GLY A 158 -11.02 2.69 -12.36
C GLY A 158 -10.56 2.52 -13.81
N GLY A 159 -11.40 2.82 -14.79
CA GLY A 159 -11.02 2.84 -16.20
C GLY A 159 -9.86 3.79 -16.48
N ILE A 160 -9.85 4.98 -15.84
CA ILE A 160 -8.74 5.93 -15.94
C ILE A 160 -7.46 5.34 -15.30
N VAL A 161 -7.57 4.75 -14.09
CA VAL A 161 -6.44 4.10 -13.42
C VAL A 161 -5.86 2.98 -14.27
N LEU A 162 -6.73 2.13 -14.83
CA LEU A 162 -6.30 1.04 -15.72
C LEU A 162 -5.64 1.56 -16.98
N ALA A 163 -6.21 2.60 -17.59
CA ALA A 163 -5.67 3.16 -18.83
C ALA A 163 -4.23 3.67 -18.64
N TYR A 164 -3.98 4.51 -17.64
CA TYR A 164 -2.62 5.01 -17.47
C TYR A 164 -1.65 3.94 -16.95
N SER A 165 -2.11 3.01 -16.11
CA SER A 165 -1.27 1.91 -15.60
C SER A 165 -0.88 0.93 -16.71
N ALA A 166 -1.82 0.56 -17.58
CA ALA A 166 -1.56 -0.35 -18.69
C ALA A 166 -0.67 0.26 -19.79
N LEU A 167 -0.73 1.57 -20.01
CA LEU A 167 0.03 2.24 -21.06
C LEU A 167 1.54 2.11 -20.88
N GLY A 168 2.08 2.44 -19.71
CA GLY A 168 3.53 2.45 -19.46
C GLY A 168 3.94 1.82 -18.14
N GLY A 169 3.05 1.06 -17.47
CA GLY A 169 3.38 0.33 -16.24
C GLY A 169 3.94 1.24 -15.15
N MET A 170 5.03 0.81 -14.53
CA MET A 170 5.65 1.52 -13.42
C MET A 170 6.15 2.93 -13.79
N TRP A 171 6.58 3.17 -15.04
CA TRP A 171 6.94 4.53 -15.47
C TRP A 171 5.74 5.48 -15.48
N SER A 172 4.59 5.06 -16.05
CA SER A 172 3.36 5.86 -16.03
C SER A 172 2.90 6.12 -14.59
N ILE A 173 2.91 5.08 -13.77
CA ILE A 173 2.50 5.15 -12.36
C ILE A 173 3.42 6.10 -11.59
N THR A 174 4.75 6.00 -11.74
CA THR A 174 5.70 6.88 -11.05
C THR A 174 5.51 8.35 -11.42
N LEU A 175 5.25 8.64 -12.70
CA LEU A 175 5.00 10.02 -13.13
C LEU A 175 3.66 10.55 -12.62
N ALA A 176 2.61 9.72 -12.65
CA ALA A 176 1.32 10.03 -12.04
C ALA A 176 1.46 10.23 -10.52
N ASP A 177 2.11 9.30 -9.81
CA ASP A 177 2.36 9.37 -8.37
C ASP A 177 3.09 10.65 -7.98
N MET A 178 4.07 11.11 -8.77
CA MET A 178 4.77 12.37 -8.50
C MET A 178 3.84 13.58 -8.60
N ALA A 179 2.96 13.62 -9.61
CA ALA A 179 1.96 14.67 -9.72
C ALA A 179 0.94 14.59 -8.57
N GLN A 180 0.51 13.37 -8.23
CA GLN A 180 -0.40 13.10 -7.12
C GLN A 180 0.21 13.52 -5.77
N PHE A 181 1.47 13.18 -5.52
CA PHE A 181 2.22 13.61 -4.34
C PHE A 181 2.25 15.13 -4.21
N LEU A 182 2.48 15.85 -5.30
CA LEU A 182 2.47 17.32 -5.29
C LEU A 182 1.08 17.88 -5.00
N ILE A 183 0.03 17.33 -5.62
CA ILE A 183 -1.36 17.74 -5.41
C ILE A 183 -1.78 17.46 -3.96
N MET A 184 -1.43 16.30 -3.41
CA MET A 184 -1.68 15.93 -2.01
C MET A 184 -0.95 16.88 -1.05
N THR A 185 0.31 17.19 -1.32
CA THR A 185 1.12 18.10 -0.50
C THR A 185 0.52 19.51 -0.48
N ILE A 186 0.21 20.05 -1.65
CA ILE A 186 -0.41 21.38 -1.76
C ILE A 186 -1.82 21.37 -1.16
N GLY A 187 -2.65 20.39 -1.52
CA GLY A 187 -4.03 20.28 -1.06
C GLY A 187 -4.14 20.20 0.45
N LEU A 188 -3.37 19.32 1.08
CA LEU A 188 -3.46 19.11 2.52
C LEU A 188 -2.68 20.19 3.31
N PHE A 189 -1.38 20.36 3.06
CA PHE A 189 -0.53 21.21 3.90
C PHE A 189 -0.63 22.70 3.59
N ALA A 190 -0.72 23.07 2.31
CA ALA A 190 -0.74 24.48 1.92
C ALA A 190 -2.14 25.11 1.91
N LEU A 191 -3.17 24.30 1.68
CA LEU A 191 -4.53 24.82 1.53
C LEU A 191 -5.44 24.36 2.69
N MET A 192 -5.66 23.06 2.84
CA MET A 192 -6.67 22.54 3.75
C MET A 192 -6.31 22.79 5.22
N LEU A 193 -5.09 22.50 5.62
CA LEU A 193 -4.64 22.69 7.02
C LEU A 193 -4.76 24.17 7.49
N PRO A 194 -4.15 25.14 6.82
CA PRO A 194 -4.20 26.53 7.30
C PRO A 194 -5.61 27.12 7.25
N LEU A 195 -6.40 26.81 6.22
CA LEU A 195 -7.76 27.31 6.10
C LEU A 195 -8.71 26.67 7.13
N SER A 196 -8.56 25.37 7.43
CA SER A 196 -9.34 24.72 8.48
C SER A 196 -9.01 25.31 9.85
N LEU A 197 -7.73 25.52 10.15
CA LEU A 197 -7.29 26.18 11.39
C LEU A 197 -7.85 27.60 11.51
N ALA A 198 -7.83 28.38 10.43
CA ALA A 198 -8.37 29.76 10.43
C ALA A 198 -9.89 29.75 10.68
N ASN A 199 -10.65 28.85 10.06
CA ASN A 199 -12.10 28.74 10.25
C ASN A 199 -12.47 28.21 11.67
N ALA A 200 -11.61 27.41 12.30
CA ALA A 200 -11.78 26.99 13.69
C ALA A 200 -11.49 28.09 14.71
N GLY A 201 -10.94 29.23 14.28
CA GLY A 201 -10.50 30.33 15.15
C GLY A 201 -9.06 30.18 15.67
N GLY A 202 -8.29 29.30 15.06
CA GLY A 202 -6.90 29.00 15.43
C GLY A 202 -6.78 27.98 16.56
N TRP A 203 -5.52 27.67 16.90
CA TRP A 203 -5.19 26.63 17.89
C TRP A 203 -5.77 26.90 19.28
N SER A 204 -5.72 28.16 19.74
CA SER A 204 -6.26 28.54 21.06
C SER A 204 -7.77 28.33 21.15
N ALA A 205 -8.53 28.71 20.10
CA ALA A 205 -9.97 28.49 20.06
C ALA A 205 -10.34 27.00 20.04
N MET A 206 -9.52 26.18 19.39
CA MET A 206 -9.68 24.72 19.45
C MET A 206 -9.47 24.19 20.88
N GLN A 207 -8.45 24.69 21.59
CA GLN A 207 -8.18 24.29 22.97
C GLN A 207 -9.32 24.70 23.94
N GLU A 208 -9.96 25.83 23.69
CA GLU A 208 -11.08 26.30 24.50
C GLU A 208 -12.38 25.51 24.24
N ARG A 209 -12.62 25.06 23.00
CA ARG A 209 -13.88 24.41 22.61
C ARG A 209 -13.85 22.90 22.67
N LEU A 210 -12.69 22.30 22.44
CA LEU A 210 -12.48 20.85 22.53
C LEU A 210 -11.88 20.54 23.92
N GLY A 211 -12.28 19.43 24.51
CA GLY A 211 -11.72 18.97 25.77
C GLY A 211 -10.22 18.62 25.65
N ALA A 212 -9.53 18.54 26.79
CA ALA A 212 -8.11 18.20 26.84
C ALA A 212 -7.80 16.83 26.22
N GLU A 213 -8.76 15.93 26.21
CA GLU A 213 -8.69 14.60 25.59
C GLU A 213 -8.38 14.65 24.09
N PHE A 214 -8.87 15.67 23.36
CA PHE A 214 -8.57 15.85 21.94
C PHE A 214 -7.10 16.20 21.67
N PHE A 215 -6.39 16.69 22.67
CA PHE A 215 -4.96 17.04 22.58
C PHE A 215 -4.05 15.95 23.14
N SER A 216 -4.63 14.86 23.66
CA SER A 216 -3.89 13.69 24.09
C SER A 216 -3.48 12.83 22.90
N TRP A 217 -2.31 12.17 23.01
CA TRP A 217 -1.83 11.19 22.03
C TRP A 217 -2.39 9.79 22.26
N ASP A 218 -3.09 9.54 23.33
CA ASP A 218 -3.65 8.24 23.72
C ASP A 218 -5.19 8.22 23.78
N GLY A 219 -5.86 9.29 23.34
CA GLY A 219 -7.33 9.42 23.36
C GLY A 219 -8.09 8.31 22.63
N ILE A 220 -7.50 7.72 21.59
CA ILE A 220 -8.08 6.56 20.86
C ILE A 220 -7.91 5.23 21.64
N GLY A 221 -7.16 5.26 22.74
CA GLY A 221 -6.83 4.08 23.55
C GLY A 221 -5.54 3.38 23.12
N VAL A 222 -4.74 2.98 24.11
CA VAL A 222 -3.44 2.32 23.89
C VAL A 222 -3.57 1.04 23.07
N GLN A 223 -4.64 0.26 23.28
CA GLN A 223 -4.88 -0.97 22.52
C GLN A 223 -5.04 -0.69 21.01
N SER A 224 -5.82 0.32 20.65
CA SER A 224 -6.00 0.73 19.23
C SER A 224 -4.68 1.20 18.62
N ILE A 225 -3.87 1.96 19.37
CA ILE A 225 -2.54 2.39 18.93
C ILE A 225 -1.64 1.18 18.66
N VAL A 226 -1.59 0.22 19.58
CA VAL A 226 -0.81 -1.02 19.41
C VAL A 226 -1.31 -1.80 18.18
N THR A 227 -2.63 -1.90 17.99
CA THR A 227 -3.21 -2.57 16.82
C THR A 227 -2.81 -1.85 15.53
N TYR A 228 -2.88 -0.53 15.45
CA TYR A 228 -2.44 0.20 14.27
C TYR A 228 -0.96 -0.03 13.96
N VAL A 229 -0.10 -0.07 15.00
CA VAL A 229 1.32 -0.39 14.82
C VAL A 229 1.48 -1.83 14.32
N VAL A 230 0.78 -2.80 14.90
CA VAL A 230 0.88 -4.21 14.46
C VAL A 230 0.35 -4.38 13.03
N VAL A 231 -0.82 -3.85 12.72
CA VAL A 231 -1.43 -4.01 11.38
C VAL A 231 -0.63 -3.24 10.32
N TYR A 232 -0.52 -1.93 10.49
CA TYR A 232 -0.01 -1.07 9.42
C TYR A 232 1.52 -1.01 9.37
N THR A 233 2.22 -0.91 10.51
CA THR A 233 3.69 -0.90 10.49
C THR A 233 4.24 -2.23 9.99
N LEU A 234 3.76 -3.37 10.53
CA LEU A 234 4.25 -4.68 10.10
C LEU A 234 3.81 -5.02 8.67
N GLY A 235 2.58 -4.64 8.29
CA GLY A 235 2.08 -4.84 6.92
C GLY A 235 2.91 -4.10 5.88
N LEU A 236 3.28 -2.84 6.14
CA LEU A 236 4.12 -2.05 5.24
C LEU A 236 5.54 -2.63 5.08
N LEU A 237 6.04 -3.35 6.08
CA LEU A 237 7.35 -4.01 5.99
C LEU A 237 7.38 -5.13 4.94
N ILE A 238 6.23 -5.69 4.56
CA ILE A 238 6.15 -6.87 3.72
C ILE A 238 5.23 -6.73 2.50
N GLY A 239 4.55 -5.60 2.34
CA GLY A 239 3.63 -5.35 1.24
C GLY A 239 4.31 -5.37 -0.13
N GLN A 240 3.77 -6.15 -1.08
CA GLN A 240 4.32 -6.28 -2.44
C GLN A 240 4.33 -4.95 -3.18
N ASP A 241 3.29 -4.14 -3.04
CA ASP A 241 3.16 -2.82 -3.64
C ASP A 241 4.24 -1.84 -3.17
N VAL A 242 4.60 -1.89 -1.90
CA VAL A 242 5.67 -1.08 -1.30
C VAL A 242 7.06 -1.60 -1.71
N TRP A 243 7.28 -2.93 -1.67
CA TRP A 243 8.55 -3.51 -2.11
C TRP A 243 8.82 -3.23 -3.58
N GLN A 244 7.79 -3.27 -4.42
CA GLN A 244 7.96 -2.96 -5.84
C GLN A 244 8.43 -1.50 -6.05
N ARG A 245 8.04 -0.57 -5.17
CA ARG A 245 8.63 0.78 -5.16
C ARG A 245 10.11 0.75 -4.78
N VAL A 246 10.49 -0.01 -3.74
CA VAL A 246 11.92 -0.18 -3.36
C VAL A 246 12.75 -0.65 -4.54
N PHE A 247 12.22 -1.58 -5.35
CA PHE A 247 12.92 -2.12 -6.52
C PHE A 247 13.12 -1.11 -7.67
N THR A 248 12.40 0.02 -7.69
CA THR A 248 12.56 1.07 -8.71
C THR A 248 13.76 1.98 -8.47
N ALA A 249 14.33 1.98 -7.26
CA ALA A 249 15.42 2.88 -6.87
C ALA A 249 16.69 2.62 -7.67
N ARG A 250 17.35 3.68 -8.16
CA ARG A 250 18.62 3.59 -8.90
C ARG A 250 19.81 3.11 -8.05
N SER A 251 19.69 3.14 -6.73
CA SER A 251 20.72 2.66 -5.81
C SER A 251 20.14 2.34 -4.43
N PRO A 252 20.78 1.48 -3.64
CA PRO A 252 20.39 1.20 -2.25
C PRO A 252 20.30 2.44 -1.38
N ARG A 253 21.18 3.44 -1.60
CA ARG A 253 21.16 4.71 -0.86
C ARG A 253 19.95 5.57 -1.20
N VAL A 254 19.52 5.57 -2.47
CA VAL A 254 18.27 6.25 -2.89
C VAL A 254 17.07 5.59 -2.24
N ALA A 255 17.00 4.26 -2.22
CA ALA A 255 15.93 3.53 -1.54
C ALA A 255 15.89 3.86 -0.04
N GLN A 256 17.05 3.89 0.62
CA GLN A 256 17.15 4.16 2.05
C GLN A 256 16.74 5.59 2.40
N ILE A 257 17.39 6.59 1.80
CA ILE A 257 17.17 8.01 2.16
C ILE A 257 15.82 8.48 1.64
N GLY A 258 15.49 8.19 0.38
CA GLY A 258 14.22 8.60 -0.21
C GLY A 258 13.01 7.96 0.48
N GLY A 259 13.11 6.69 0.85
CA GLY A 259 12.04 6.02 1.60
C GLY A 259 11.94 6.52 3.04
N ALA A 260 13.06 6.78 3.73
CA ALA A 260 13.03 7.40 5.06
C ALA A 260 12.38 8.79 5.02
N THR A 261 12.68 9.60 4.01
CA THR A 261 12.02 10.89 3.78
C THR A 261 10.52 10.73 3.53
N ALA A 262 10.12 9.73 2.74
CA ALA A 262 8.71 9.40 2.52
C ALA A 262 8.01 8.99 3.82
N GLY A 263 8.64 8.16 4.65
CA GLY A 263 8.09 7.75 5.96
C GLY A 263 7.87 8.94 6.90
N LEU A 264 8.84 9.85 7.01
CA LEU A 264 8.70 11.08 7.81
C LEU A 264 7.60 11.99 7.24
N TYR A 265 7.50 12.10 5.93
CA TYR A 265 6.41 12.84 5.28
C TYR A 265 5.04 12.24 5.63
N CYS A 266 4.90 10.91 5.62
CA CYS A 266 3.65 10.24 6.00
C CYS A 266 3.25 10.53 7.46
N ILE A 267 4.22 10.54 8.38
CA ILE A 267 3.95 10.91 9.78
C ILE A 267 3.43 12.35 9.87
N ALA A 268 4.10 13.29 9.21
CA ALA A 268 3.65 14.68 9.16
C ALA A 268 2.26 14.83 8.52
N TYR A 269 1.99 14.04 7.45
CA TYR A 269 0.69 14.00 6.79
C TYR A 269 -0.42 13.53 7.73
N GLY A 270 -0.16 12.51 8.54
CA GLY A 270 -1.10 12.00 9.54
C GLY A 270 -1.43 13.03 10.62
N VAL A 271 -0.41 13.72 11.13
CA VAL A 271 -0.61 14.81 12.12
C VAL A 271 -1.43 15.95 11.51
N ALA A 272 -1.12 16.36 10.29
CA ALA A 272 -1.87 17.41 9.58
C ALA A 272 -3.33 17.00 9.37
N GLY A 273 -3.59 15.74 8.97
CA GLY A 273 -4.93 15.18 8.82
C GLY A 273 -5.72 15.21 10.13
N ALA A 274 -5.10 14.78 11.22
CA ALA A 274 -5.73 14.83 12.54
C ALA A 274 -6.09 16.26 12.98
N VAL A 275 -5.19 17.22 12.76
CA VAL A 275 -5.47 18.64 13.08
C VAL A 275 -6.60 19.22 12.23
N ILE A 276 -6.69 18.84 10.95
CA ILE A 276 -7.82 19.22 10.07
C ILE A 276 -9.13 18.65 10.62
N GLY A 277 -9.15 17.39 11.04
CA GLY A 277 -10.31 16.75 11.67
C GLY A 277 -10.74 17.46 12.96
N MET A 278 -9.79 17.79 13.85
CA MET A 278 -10.04 18.59 15.06
C MET A 278 -10.62 19.96 14.73
N ALA A 279 -10.11 20.64 13.70
CA ALA A 279 -10.62 21.92 13.26
C ALA A 279 -12.09 21.78 12.79
N ALA A 280 -12.45 20.75 12.07
CA ALA A 280 -13.82 20.45 11.68
C ALA A 280 -14.70 20.21 12.91
N ARG A 281 -14.24 19.44 13.90
CA ARG A 281 -14.95 19.17 15.14
C ARG A 281 -15.23 20.44 15.94
N THR A 282 -14.30 21.39 15.91
CA THR A 282 -14.45 22.70 16.57
C THR A 282 -15.58 23.53 15.95
N VAL A 283 -15.82 23.39 14.64
CA VAL A 283 -16.85 24.11 13.90
C VAL A 283 -18.22 23.43 14.01
N THR A 284 -18.26 22.11 13.91
CA THR A 284 -19.50 21.33 14.02
C THR A 284 -19.26 19.95 14.62
N ALA A 285 -20.26 19.47 15.37
CA ALA A 285 -20.29 18.11 15.90
C ALA A 285 -21.23 17.18 15.11
N ASP A 286 -21.92 17.69 14.07
CA ASP A 286 -23.08 17.06 13.43
C ASP A 286 -22.75 16.33 12.11
N ILE A 287 -21.48 16.00 11.86
CA ILE A 287 -21.10 15.21 10.68
C ILE A 287 -21.46 13.74 10.95
N ALA A 288 -22.29 13.16 10.08
CA ALA A 288 -22.92 11.87 10.30
C ALA A 288 -21.92 10.71 10.43
N THR A 289 -20.89 10.70 9.60
CA THR A 289 -19.84 9.65 9.62
C THR A 289 -18.46 10.30 9.54
N LYS A 290 -17.46 9.64 10.15
CA LYS A 290 -16.07 10.11 10.11
C LYS A 290 -15.52 10.16 8.67
N ASP A 291 -15.99 9.30 7.79
CA ASP A 291 -15.54 9.22 6.41
C ASP A 291 -16.03 10.40 5.56
N ASP A 292 -17.07 11.10 6.01
CA ASP A 292 -17.58 12.31 5.35
C ASP A 292 -16.81 13.58 5.74
N VAL A 293 -16.04 13.56 6.83
CA VAL A 293 -15.38 14.75 7.38
C VAL A 293 -14.46 15.43 6.37
N PHE A 294 -13.66 14.67 5.63
CA PHE A 294 -12.76 15.24 4.62
C PHE A 294 -13.54 16.01 3.54
N ALA A 295 -14.58 15.38 2.99
CA ALA A 295 -15.42 16.01 1.96
C ALA A 295 -16.19 17.20 2.52
N TRP A 296 -16.70 17.11 3.74
CA TRP A 296 -17.38 18.19 4.43
C TRP A 296 -16.46 19.41 4.60
N VAL A 297 -15.24 19.23 5.08
CA VAL A 297 -14.23 20.30 5.20
C VAL A 297 -13.96 20.94 3.84
N ALA A 298 -13.74 20.14 2.81
CA ALA A 298 -13.47 20.64 1.46
C ALA A 298 -14.62 21.48 0.89
N GLN A 299 -15.87 21.17 1.24
CA GLN A 299 -17.05 21.87 0.72
C GLN A 299 -17.47 23.05 1.59
N ASN A 300 -17.27 23.01 2.91
CA ASN A 300 -17.84 23.97 3.84
C ASN A 300 -16.80 24.93 4.46
N LEU A 301 -15.56 24.49 4.64
CA LEU A 301 -14.50 25.34 5.24
C LEU A 301 -13.57 25.95 4.20
N LEU A 302 -13.55 25.43 2.98
CA LEU A 302 -12.65 25.95 1.95
C LEU A 302 -13.40 26.79 0.92
N PRO A 303 -12.78 27.88 0.39
CA PRO A 303 -13.32 28.62 -0.72
C PRO A 303 -13.55 27.74 -1.96
N VAL A 304 -14.54 28.08 -2.77
CA VAL A 304 -14.83 27.41 -4.04
C VAL A 304 -13.58 27.41 -4.93
N GLY A 305 -13.25 26.27 -5.51
CA GLY A 305 -12.01 26.03 -6.26
C GLY A 305 -10.91 25.44 -5.37
N ILE A 306 -10.63 26.01 -4.20
CA ILE A 306 -9.67 25.40 -3.24
C ILE A 306 -10.21 24.07 -2.70
N GLY A 307 -11.51 24.01 -2.37
CA GLY A 307 -12.20 22.76 -2.04
C GLY A 307 -12.09 21.71 -3.15
N GLY A 308 -12.15 22.13 -4.43
CA GLY A 308 -11.92 21.25 -5.57
C GLY A 308 -10.50 20.68 -5.63
N VAL A 309 -9.48 21.47 -5.31
CA VAL A 309 -8.10 20.98 -5.21
C VAL A 309 -7.95 19.99 -4.06
N ALA A 310 -8.56 20.23 -2.89
CA ALA A 310 -8.55 19.30 -1.76
C ALA A 310 -9.20 17.97 -2.13
N LEU A 311 -10.36 17.99 -2.81
CA LEU A 311 -11.02 16.78 -3.29
C LEU A 311 -10.20 16.05 -4.35
N ALA A 312 -9.55 16.77 -5.28
CA ALA A 312 -8.62 16.18 -6.22
C ALA A 312 -7.42 15.53 -5.51
N ALA A 313 -6.93 16.11 -4.39
CA ALA A 313 -5.87 15.53 -3.58
C ALA A 313 -6.30 14.20 -2.92
N ALA A 314 -7.53 14.11 -2.41
CA ALA A 314 -8.05 12.85 -1.89
C ALA A 314 -8.18 11.77 -2.98
N VAL A 315 -8.75 12.13 -4.13
CA VAL A 315 -8.84 11.21 -5.29
C VAL A 315 -7.45 10.80 -5.75
N ALA A 316 -6.48 11.72 -5.78
CA ALA A 316 -5.09 11.44 -6.13
C ALA A 316 -4.46 10.39 -5.21
N ALA A 317 -4.62 10.55 -3.89
CA ALA A 317 -4.14 9.60 -2.90
C ALA A 317 -4.66 8.18 -3.15
N MET A 318 -5.97 8.05 -3.36
CA MET A 318 -6.62 6.76 -3.57
C MET A 318 -6.23 6.12 -4.91
N MET A 319 -6.15 6.91 -5.98
CA MET A 319 -5.78 6.42 -7.32
C MET A 319 -4.31 5.95 -7.38
N SER A 320 -3.39 6.59 -6.64
CA SER A 320 -2.00 6.15 -6.52
C SER A 320 -1.90 4.77 -5.89
N THR A 321 -2.60 4.54 -4.76
CA THR A 321 -2.63 3.24 -4.10
C THR A 321 -3.26 2.16 -4.99
N ALA A 322 -4.38 2.48 -5.66
CA ALA A 322 -5.05 1.54 -6.57
C ALA A 322 -4.12 1.12 -7.73
N SER A 323 -3.48 2.07 -8.41
CA SER A 323 -2.57 1.78 -9.53
C SER A 323 -1.35 0.98 -9.09
N GLY A 324 -0.81 1.32 -7.90
CA GLY A 324 0.30 0.60 -7.29
C GLY A 324 -0.02 -0.85 -6.97
N ALA A 325 -1.19 -1.10 -6.41
CA ALA A 325 -1.65 -2.44 -6.09
C ALA A 325 -1.98 -3.27 -7.36
N ILE A 326 -2.55 -2.66 -8.40
CA ILE A 326 -2.85 -3.34 -9.69
C ILE A 326 -1.55 -3.78 -10.38
N ILE A 327 -0.53 -2.93 -10.45
CA ILE A 327 0.76 -3.32 -11.06
C ILE A 327 1.46 -4.40 -10.23
N ALA A 328 1.35 -4.33 -8.89
CA ALA A 328 1.87 -5.35 -7.99
C ALA A 328 1.19 -6.71 -8.20
N ALA A 329 -0.15 -6.73 -8.29
CA ALA A 329 -0.92 -7.93 -8.62
C ALA A 329 -0.50 -8.54 -9.98
N SER A 330 -0.38 -7.69 -11.01
CA SER A 330 0.04 -8.10 -12.35
C SER A 330 1.47 -8.69 -12.34
N THR A 331 2.38 -8.07 -11.59
CA THR A 331 3.74 -8.57 -11.45
C THR A 331 3.77 -9.94 -10.79
N VAL A 332 3.09 -10.13 -9.65
CA VAL A 332 2.99 -11.43 -8.96
C VAL A 332 2.36 -12.49 -9.85
N MET A 333 1.26 -12.17 -10.54
CA MET A 333 0.60 -13.11 -11.44
C MET A 333 1.56 -13.61 -12.52
N ARG A 334 2.27 -12.69 -13.18
CA ARG A 334 3.13 -13.03 -14.32
C ARG A 334 4.42 -13.72 -13.89
N THR A 335 5.10 -13.19 -12.85
CA THR A 335 6.44 -13.66 -12.50
C THR A 335 6.43 -14.88 -11.58
N ASP A 336 5.36 -15.07 -10.80
CA ASP A 336 5.31 -16.12 -9.80
C ASP A 336 4.22 -17.15 -10.09
N ILE A 337 2.96 -16.73 -10.31
CA ILE A 337 1.82 -17.65 -10.38
C ILE A 337 1.74 -18.35 -11.73
N LEU A 338 1.87 -17.61 -12.83
CA LEU A 338 1.76 -18.18 -14.17
C LEU A 338 2.79 -19.30 -14.44
N PRO A 339 4.08 -19.16 -14.08
CA PRO A 339 5.06 -20.25 -14.15
C PRO A 339 4.66 -21.47 -13.28
N ILE A 340 4.11 -21.24 -12.08
CA ILE A 340 3.61 -22.33 -11.22
C ILE A 340 2.49 -23.11 -11.93
N LEU A 341 1.51 -22.41 -12.49
CA LEU A 341 0.36 -23.02 -13.17
C LEU A 341 0.75 -23.76 -14.45
N ARG A 342 1.82 -23.32 -15.14
CA ARG A 342 2.34 -23.99 -16.34
C ARG A 342 3.29 -25.15 -16.03
N GLY A 343 3.64 -25.38 -14.76
CA GLY A 343 4.65 -26.36 -14.38
C GLY A 343 6.04 -26.03 -14.88
N GLU A 344 6.26 -24.78 -15.32
CA GLU A 344 7.57 -24.30 -15.73
C GLU A 344 8.43 -24.18 -14.46
N ALA A 345 9.64 -24.78 -14.47
CA ALA A 345 10.65 -24.42 -13.47
C ALA A 345 10.81 -22.90 -13.59
N ALA A 346 10.58 -22.18 -12.48
CA ALA A 346 10.56 -20.71 -12.47
C ALA A 346 11.67 -20.17 -13.35
N ALA A 347 11.26 -19.40 -14.38
CA ALA A 347 12.12 -18.86 -15.40
C ALA A 347 13.40 -18.31 -14.76
N SER A 348 14.52 -18.70 -15.31
CA SER A 348 15.92 -18.37 -14.99
C SER A 348 16.12 -17.56 -13.70
N GLU A 349 16.73 -18.16 -12.71
CA GLU A 349 16.94 -17.63 -11.35
C GLU A 349 17.89 -16.43 -11.30
N ASP A 350 18.52 -16.14 -12.39
CA ASP A 350 19.39 -15.01 -12.51
C ASP A 350 18.57 -13.80 -12.97
N GLY A 351 18.21 -12.94 -12.02
CA GLY A 351 17.92 -11.54 -12.34
C GLY A 351 19.18 -10.79 -12.85
N ALA A 352 20.23 -11.50 -13.18
CA ALA A 352 21.24 -11.13 -14.08
C ALA A 352 20.64 -11.34 -15.47
N THR A 353 20.21 -10.27 -16.14
CA THR A 353 20.25 -10.20 -17.59
C THR A 353 21.65 -10.65 -17.96
N THR A 354 21.80 -11.88 -18.45
CA THR A 354 22.94 -12.22 -19.27
C THR A 354 22.85 -11.25 -20.45
N GLU A 355 23.93 -10.55 -20.72
CA GLU A 355 24.03 -9.56 -21.84
C GLU A 355 23.64 -10.17 -23.21
N ASP A 356 23.35 -11.47 -23.27
CA ASP A 356 22.94 -12.25 -24.43
C ASP A 356 21.42 -12.59 -24.50
N GLU A 357 20.54 -12.05 -23.63
CA GLU A 357 19.11 -12.23 -23.83
C GLU A 357 18.68 -11.47 -25.09
N ALA A 358 18.07 -12.22 -26.03
CA ALA A 358 17.46 -11.68 -27.23
C ALA A 358 16.57 -10.47 -26.87
N PRO A 359 16.54 -9.42 -27.72
CA PRO A 359 15.78 -8.21 -27.39
C PRO A 359 14.34 -8.58 -27.04
N GLU A 360 13.88 -8.13 -25.88
CA GLU A 360 12.52 -8.38 -25.40
C GLU A 360 11.50 -8.14 -26.50
N THR A 361 10.65 -9.12 -26.74
CA THR A 361 9.70 -9.05 -27.82
C THR A 361 8.54 -8.12 -27.48
N ALA A 362 8.01 -7.42 -28.48
CA ALA A 362 6.78 -6.63 -28.34
C ALA A 362 5.62 -7.46 -27.73
N ALA A 363 5.67 -8.79 -27.88
CA ALA A 363 4.72 -9.73 -27.30
C ALA A 363 4.79 -9.80 -25.78
N GLU A 364 5.98 -9.70 -25.17
CA GLU A 364 6.14 -9.71 -23.70
C GLU A 364 5.58 -8.45 -23.07
N LEU A 365 5.83 -7.31 -23.67
CA LEU A 365 5.27 -6.04 -23.21
C LEU A 365 3.73 -6.01 -23.38
N ALA A 366 3.22 -6.59 -24.47
CA ALA A 366 1.78 -6.76 -24.68
C ALA A 366 1.17 -7.70 -23.62
N SER A 367 1.87 -8.77 -23.24
CA SER A 367 1.47 -9.67 -22.16
C SER A 367 1.39 -8.95 -20.82
N ASN A 368 2.38 -8.12 -20.47
CA ASN A 368 2.36 -7.30 -19.25
C ASN A 368 1.11 -6.40 -19.19
N ARG A 369 0.83 -5.70 -20.28
CA ARG A 369 -0.35 -4.84 -20.41
C ARG A 369 -1.65 -5.64 -20.28
N GLY A 370 -1.70 -6.82 -20.91
CA GLY A 370 -2.85 -7.72 -20.85
C GLY A 370 -3.18 -8.14 -19.41
N TRP A 371 -2.17 -8.49 -18.62
CA TRP A 371 -2.38 -8.85 -17.21
C TRP A 371 -2.83 -7.66 -16.34
N VAL A 372 -2.30 -6.46 -16.57
CA VAL A 372 -2.79 -5.24 -15.88
C VAL A 372 -4.27 -5.02 -16.18
N LEU A 373 -4.68 -5.14 -17.45
CA LEU A 373 -6.08 -4.96 -17.84
C LEU A 373 -6.99 -6.05 -17.26
N LEU A 374 -6.57 -7.31 -17.33
CA LEU A 374 -7.34 -8.45 -16.83
C LEU A 374 -7.55 -8.36 -15.31
N LEU A 375 -6.47 -8.20 -14.55
CA LEU A 375 -6.57 -8.12 -13.08
C LEU A 375 -7.23 -6.82 -12.65
N GLY A 376 -7.02 -5.74 -13.38
CA GLY A 376 -7.74 -4.50 -13.17
C GLY A 376 -9.26 -4.64 -13.38
N ALA A 377 -9.70 -5.40 -14.39
CA ALA A 377 -11.13 -5.69 -14.57
C ALA A 377 -11.68 -6.51 -13.38
N VAL A 378 -10.89 -7.45 -12.84
CA VAL A 378 -11.25 -8.17 -11.59
C VAL A 378 -11.38 -7.20 -10.42
N VAL A 379 -10.45 -6.26 -10.28
CA VAL A 379 -10.48 -5.21 -9.23
C VAL A 379 -11.73 -4.35 -9.36
N LEU A 380 -12.11 -3.93 -10.57
CA LEU A 380 -13.36 -3.17 -10.78
C LEU A 380 -14.59 -3.97 -10.37
N GLY A 381 -14.64 -5.26 -10.74
CA GLY A 381 -15.71 -6.17 -10.31
C GLY A 381 -15.79 -6.29 -8.78
N LEU A 382 -14.66 -6.50 -8.12
CA LEU A 382 -14.59 -6.56 -6.66
C LEU A 382 -15.04 -5.23 -6.01
N ALA A 383 -14.59 -4.08 -6.52
CA ALA A 383 -14.96 -2.76 -5.99
C ALA A 383 -16.46 -2.44 -6.13
N ILE A 384 -17.14 -3.03 -7.12
CA ILE A 384 -18.59 -2.91 -7.27
C ILE A 384 -19.34 -3.80 -6.27
N VAL A 385 -18.86 -5.04 -6.10
CA VAL A 385 -19.56 -6.09 -5.32
C VAL A 385 -19.30 -5.96 -3.82
N VAL A 386 -18.09 -5.54 -3.42
CA VAL A 386 -17.71 -5.41 -2.00
C VAL A 386 -18.29 -4.11 -1.42
N PRO A 387 -19.27 -4.19 -0.51
CA PRO A 387 -19.94 -2.99 -0.01
C PRO A 387 -19.10 -2.25 1.02
N ASP A 388 -18.37 -2.95 1.88
CA ASP A 388 -17.53 -2.39 2.93
C ASP A 388 -16.05 -2.45 2.53
N VAL A 389 -15.55 -1.27 2.17
CA VAL A 389 -14.17 -1.06 1.73
C VAL A 389 -13.18 -1.24 2.87
N VAL A 390 -13.56 -0.84 4.09
CA VAL A 390 -12.67 -0.88 5.27
C VAL A 390 -12.55 -2.31 5.78
N ALA A 391 -13.65 -3.06 5.86
CA ALA A 391 -13.63 -4.47 6.24
C ALA A 391 -12.76 -5.29 5.29
N ALA A 392 -12.90 -5.07 3.98
CA ALA A 392 -12.09 -5.75 2.98
C ALA A 392 -10.59 -5.47 3.12
N LEU A 393 -10.22 -4.22 3.44
CA LEU A 393 -8.83 -3.84 3.70
C LEU A 393 -8.29 -4.48 4.98
N THR A 394 -9.07 -4.48 6.05
CA THR A 394 -8.71 -5.10 7.33
C THR A 394 -8.41 -6.58 7.13
N ILE A 395 -9.31 -7.34 6.48
CA ILE A 395 -9.09 -8.75 6.17
C ILE A 395 -7.79 -8.95 5.38
N ALA A 396 -7.55 -8.11 4.37
CA ALA A 396 -6.35 -8.22 3.54
C ALA A 396 -5.05 -8.00 4.34
N TYR A 397 -5.02 -6.99 5.22
CA TYR A 397 -3.87 -6.74 6.09
C TYR A 397 -3.69 -7.80 7.16
N ASP A 398 -4.77 -8.30 7.75
CA ASP A 398 -4.71 -9.34 8.78
C ASP A 398 -4.14 -10.64 8.22
N ILE A 399 -4.56 -11.04 7.00
CA ILE A 399 -3.99 -12.20 6.31
C ILE A 399 -2.51 -11.94 5.98
N LEU A 400 -2.18 -10.76 5.50
CA LEU A 400 -0.81 -10.40 5.14
C LEU A 400 0.11 -10.48 6.36
N VAL A 401 -0.25 -9.84 7.46
CA VAL A 401 0.58 -9.76 8.66
C VAL A 401 0.53 -11.07 9.44
N GLY A 402 -0.65 -11.57 9.77
CA GLY A 402 -0.81 -12.81 10.54
C GLY A 402 -0.22 -14.03 9.83
N GLY A 403 -0.38 -14.08 8.47
CA GLY A 403 0.11 -15.19 7.68
C GLY A 403 1.57 -15.09 7.25
N LEU A 404 2.01 -13.96 6.70
CA LEU A 404 3.27 -13.89 5.95
C LEU A 404 4.41 -13.18 6.69
N PHE A 405 4.11 -12.29 7.63
CA PHE A 405 5.10 -11.41 8.25
C PHE A 405 6.30 -12.18 8.84
N VAL A 406 6.01 -13.21 9.64
CA VAL A 406 7.06 -13.96 10.35
C VAL A 406 8.00 -14.68 9.38
N ALA A 407 7.47 -15.29 8.34
CA ALA A 407 8.27 -16.01 7.36
C ALA A 407 9.16 -15.06 6.52
N ILE A 408 8.63 -13.89 6.15
CA ILE A 408 9.36 -12.91 5.34
C ILE A 408 10.44 -12.22 6.18
N VAL A 409 10.09 -11.64 7.31
CA VAL A 409 11.05 -10.94 8.18
C VAL A 409 12.02 -11.93 8.82
N GLY A 410 11.55 -13.09 9.27
CA GLY A 410 12.40 -14.16 9.76
C GLY A 410 13.44 -14.62 8.72
N GLY A 411 13.06 -14.65 7.43
CA GLY A 411 14.00 -14.91 6.33
C GLY A 411 15.09 -13.84 6.19
N LEU A 412 14.76 -12.59 6.40
CA LEU A 412 15.70 -11.47 6.31
C LEU A 412 16.67 -11.41 7.51
N VAL A 413 16.20 -11.74 8.73
CA VAL A 413 16.96 -11.49 9.95
C VAL A 413 17.56 -12.76 10.60
N TRP A 414 16.94 -13.94 10.39
CA TRP A 414 17.33 -15.17 11.10
C TRP A 414 17.83 -16.27 10.17
N GLN A 415 19.12 -16.55 10.22
CA GLN A 415 19.79 -17.52 9.32
C GLN A 415 19.35 -18.97 9.53
N ARG A 416 18.88 -19.35 10.73
CA ARG A 416 18.43 -20.72 11.03
C ARG A 416 17.06 -21.06 10.45
N GLY A 417 16.29 -20.05 10.00
CA GLY A 417 14.98 -20.24 9.38
C GLY A 417 15.02 -21.20 8.19
N THR A 418 14.03 -22.09 8.08
CA THR A 418 13.93 -23.11 7.03
C THR A 418 12.69 -22.92 6.16
N GLY A 419 12.73 -23.39 4.90
CA GLY A 419 11.61 -23.28 3.98
C GLY A 419 10.35 -24.02 4.46
N THR A 420 10.54 -25.17 5.13
CA THR A 420 9.42 -25.92 5.75
C THR A 420 8.77 -25.11 6.87
N ALA A 421 9.58 -24.48 7.73
CA ALA A 421 9.08 -23.64 8.80
C ALA A 421 8.36 -22.40 8.24
N ALA A 422 8.90 -21.76 7.20
CA ALA A 422 8.28 -20.65 6.53
C ALA A 422 6.90 -21.01 5.94
N LEU A 423 6.80 -22.15 5.24
CA LEU A 423 5.51 -22.60 4.69
C LEU A 423 4.47 -22.82 5.79
N TRP A 424 4.81 -23.62 6.80
CA TRP A 424 3.84 -23.95 7.84
C TRP A 424 3.50 -22.76 8.74
N SER A 425 4.43 -21.83 8.98
CA SER A 425 4.10 -20.59 9.68
C SER A 425 3.10 -19.74 8.91
N MET A 426 3.23 -19.66 7.57
CA MET A 426 2.25 -18.97 6.72
C MET A 426 0.87 -19.62 6.79
N VAL A 427 0.81 -20.95 6.67
CA VAL A 427 -0.46 -21.70 6.72
C VAL A 427 -1.13 -21.53 8.08
N VAL A 428 -0.39 -21.80 9.17
CA VAL A 428 -0.95 -21.74 10.53
C VAL A 428 -1.33 -20.31 10.92
N GLY A 429 -0.49 -19.33 10.53
CA GLY A 429 -0.81 -17.92 10.76
C GLY A 429 -2.07 -17.48 10.02
N THR A 430 -2.21 -17.80 8.74
CA THR A 430 -3.41 -17.48 7.94
C THR A 430 -4.65 -18.16 8.50
N VAL A 431 -4.56 -19.47 8.81
CA VAL A 431 -5.68 -20.23 9.40
C VAL A 431 -6.04 -19.69 10.79
N GLY A 432 -5.05 -19.37 11.61
CA GLY A 432 -5.26 -18.75 12.92
C GLY A 432 -5.98 -17.40 12.84
N THR A 433 -5.54 -16.54 11.92
CA THR A 433 -6.18 -15.23 11.66
C THR A 433 -7.62 -15.41 11.20
N LEU A 434 -7.84 -16.14 10.09
CA LEU A 434 -9.17 -16.32 9.52
C LEU A 434 -10.10 -17.14 10.42
N GLY A 435 -9.56 -18.14 11.13
CA GLY A 435 -10.32 -18.95 12.08
C GLY A 435 -10.81 -18.14 13.27
N THR A 436 -9.96 -17.30 13.85
CA THR A 436 -10.33 -16.40 14.95
C THR A 436 -11.34 -15.35 14.48
N MET A 437 -11.09 -14.74 13.32
CA MET A 437 -12.01 -13.76 12.70
C MET A 437 -13.40 -14.38 12.45
N GLY A 438 -13.44 -15.56 11.81
CA GLY A 438 -14.69 -16.25 11.54
C GLY A 438 -15.41 -16.70 12.81
N TRP A 439 -14.67 -17.14 13.84
CA TRP A 439 -15.27 -17.52 15.12
C TRP A 439 -15.89 -16.32 15.84
N LEU A 440 -15.20 -15.17 15.84
CA LEU A 440 -15.72 -13.93 16.40
C LEU A 440 -16.95 -13.45 15.63
N GLU A 441 -16.90 -13.44 14.29
CA GLU A 441 -18.00 -13.02 13.43
C GLU A 441 -19.27 -13.89 13.64
N LEU A 442 -19.10 -15.21 13.78
CA LEU A 442 -20.23 -16.13 14.06
C LEU A 442 -20.88 -15.89 15.43
N ASN A 443 -20.17 -15.29 16.38
CA ASN A 443 -20.67 -14.96 17.72
C ASN A 443 -20.94 -13.45 17.90
N ALA A 444 -20.77 -12.66 16.86
CA ALA A 444 -20.98 -11.21 16.87
C ALA A 444 -22.48 -10.87 16.91
N ALA A 445 -22.80 -9.74 17.52
CA ALA A 445 -24.16 -9.19 17.53
C ALA A 445 -24.46 -8.39 16.24
N GLU A 446 -23.42 -7.75 15.66
CA GLU A 446 -23.52 -6.95 14.46
C GLU A 446 -22.58 -7.46 13.37
N PRO A 447 -22.91 -7.27 12.08
CA PRO A 447 -22.06 -7.66 10.96
C PRO A 447 -20.69 -6.96 11.02
N PHE A 448 -19.62 -7.69 10.70
CA PHE A 448 -18.22 -7.24 10.65
C PHE A 448 -17.57 -6.96 12.01
N GLU A 449 -18.24 -7.22 13.15
CA GLU A 449 -17.64 -7.03 14.47
C GLU A 449 -16.39 -7.92 14.65
N GLY A 450 -16.44 -9.18 14.18
CA GLY A 450 -15.32 -10.11 14.19
C GLY A 450 -14.19 -9.69 13.25
N VAL A 451 -14.50 -9.01 12.13
CA VAL A 451 -13.53 -8.50 11.18
C VAL A 451 -12.74 -7.32 11.76
N PHE A 452 -13.42 -6.44 12.50
CA PHE A 452 -12.78 -5.28 13.12
C PHE A 452 -12.17 -5.56 14.51
N ALA A 453 -12.31 -6.80 15.01
CA ALA A 453 -11.68 -7.23 16.25
C ALA A 453 -10.14 -7.23 16.14
N ASN A 454 -9.46 -7.03 17.27
CA ASN A 454 -8.00 -7.00 17.30
C ASN A 454 -7.38 -8.42 17.43
N GLU A 455 -8.14 -9.37 17.95
CA GLU A 455 -7.69 -10.72 18.28
C GLU A 455 -7.18 -11.52 17.08
N PRO A 456 -7.82 -11.48 15.90
CA PRO A 456 -7.41 -12.28 14.75
C PRO A 456 -5.94 -12.11 14.37
N ILE A 457 -5.47 -10.87 14.28
CA ILE A 457 -4.08 -10.59 13.89
C ILE A 457 -3.08 -11.04 14.97
N TYR A 458 -3.42 -10.86 16.25
CA TYR A 458 -2.55 -11.28 17.35
C TYR A 458 -2.43 -12.80 17.43
N VAL A 459 -3.53 -13.53 17.28
CA VAL A 459 -3.55 -14.99 17.26
C VAL A 459 -2.76 -15.51 16.06
N GLY A 460 -3.02 -14.99 14.87
CA GLY A 460 -2.32 -15.37 13.65
C GLY A 460 -0.81 -15.14 13.74
N LEU A 461 -0.40 -13.94 14.17
CA LEU A 461 1.01 -13.56 14.30
C LEU A 461 1.73 -14.42 15.35
N ALA A 462 1.11 -14.64 16.52
CA ALA A 462 1.69 -15.46 17.58
C ALA A 462 1.81 -16.93 17.14
N ALA A 463 0.78 -17.50 16.54
CA ALA A 463 0.79 -18.87 16.03
C ALA A 463 1.85 -19.06 14.93
N SER A 464 1.91 -18.11 13.98
CA SER A 464 2.93 -18.06 12.93
C SER A 464 4.35 -18.05 13.52
N ALA A 465 4.60 -17.17 14.51
CA ALA A 465 5.90 -17.05 15.16
C ALA A 465 6.32 -18.34 15.90
N VAL A 466 5.42 -18.91 16.67
CA VAL A 466 5.68 -20.18 17.40
C VAL A 466 6.03 -21.31 16.42
N VAL A 467 5.21 -21.49 15.39
CA VAL A 467 5.43 -22.54 14.38
C VAL A 467 6.73 -22.31 13.62
N TYR A 468 7.02 -21.06 13.23
CA TYR A 468 8.26 -20.73 12.52
C TYR A 468 9.50 -21.07 13.34
N VAL A 469 9.52 -20.68 14.61
CA VAL A 469 10.67 -20.95 15.51
C VAL A 469 10.80 -22.44 15.76
N LEU A 470 9.74 -23.13 16.19
CA LEU A 470 9.79 -24.56 16.53
C LEU A 470 10.22 -25.40 15.33
N LEU A 471 9.56 -25.23 14.18
CA LEU A 471 9.90 -26.01 12.98
C LEU A 471 11.27 -25.64 12.42
N SER A 472 11.73 -24.38 12.52
CA SER A 472 13.08 -24.02 12.13
C SER A 472 14.13 -24.76 12.98
N LEU A 473 13.89 -24.95 14.28
CA LEU A 473 14.82 -25.69 15.17
C LEU A 473 14.76 -27.21 14.93
N MET A 474 13.58 -27.75 14.60
CA MET A 474 13.34 -29.20 14.46
C MET A 474 13.65 -29.75 13.06
N THR A 475 13.59 -28.92 12.01
CA THR A 475 13.81 -29.34 10.62
C THR A 475 15.28 -29.18 10.19
N ARG A 476 15.64 -29.86 9.10
CA ARG A 476 16.99 -29.73 8.52
C ARG A 476 17.27 -28.28 8.13
N PRO A 477 18.46 -27.75 8.41
CA PRO A 477 18.87 -26.42 7.96
C PRO A 477 18.70 -26.25 6.45
N THR A 478 18.45 -25.03 6.01
CA THR A 478 18.53 -24.68 4.58
C THR A 478 19.92 -25.02 4.06
N ASP A 479 20.00 -25.49 2.80
CA ASP A 479 21.24 -25.85 2.14
C ASP A 479 22.31 -24.75 2.32
N PRO A 480 23.52 -25.09 2.76
CA PRO A 480 24.60 -24.11 2.90
C PRO A 480 24.91 -23.33 1.62
N ALA A 481 24.80 -23.96 0.45
CA ALA A 481 25.01 -23.28 -0.83
C ALA A 481 23.95 -22.19 -1.09
N VAL A 482 22.67 -22.48 -0.78
CA VAL A 482 21.57 -21.49 -0.88
C VAL A 482 21.81 -20.33 0.10
N LEU A 483 22.23 -20.64 1.34
CA LEU A 483 22.51 -19.60 2.34
C LEU A 483 23.70 -18.73 1.95
N GLU A 484 24.73 -19.30 1.36
CA GLU A 484 25.90 -18.54 0.93
C GLU A 484 25.56 -17.66 -0.28
N ALA A 485 24.86 -18.18 -1.27
CA ALA A 485 24.37 -17.39 -2.39
C ALA A 485 23.46 -16.22 -1.91
N TRP A 486 22.58 -16.48 -0.95
CA TRP A 486 21.78 -15.46 -0.31
C TRP A 486 22.64 -14.37 0.38
N ARG A 487 23.66 -14.79 1.15
CA ARG A 487 24.55 -13.84 1.86
C ARG A 487 25.32 -12.96 0.90
N VAL A 488 25.91 -13.56 -0.15
CA VAL A 488 26.67 -12.82 -1.17
C VAL A 488 25.74 -11.81 -1.84
N ARG A 489 24.60 -12.25 -2.35
CA ARG A 489 23.66 -11.39 -3.08
C ARG A 489 23.07 -10.28 -2.21
N SER A 490 22.72 -10.56 -0.95
CA SER A 490 22.14 -9.55 -0.04
C SER A 490 23.15 -8.50 0.42
N ARG A 491 24.45 -8.85 0.50
CA ARG A 491 25.52 -7.93 0.94
C ARG A 491 26.16 -7.16 -0.20
N HIS A 492 26.44 -7.85 -1.31
CA HIS A 492 27.27 -7.31 -2.39
C HIS A 492 26.48 -7.06 -3.70
N GLY A 493 25.27 -7.59 -3.83
CA GLY A 493 24.45 -7.51 -5.04
C GLY A 493 24.68 -8.66 -6.00
N VAL A 494 24.01 -8.61 -7.14
CA VAL A 494 24.04 -9.66 -8.18
C VAL A 494 25.43 -9.77 -8.83
N ASP A 495 26.08 -8.63 -9.06
CA ASP A 495 27.37 -8.57 -9.78
C ASP A 495 28.54 -9.24 -9.05
N ALA A 496 28.39 -9.55 -7.76
CA ALA A 496 29.38 -10.26 -6.95
C ALA A 496 29.02 -11.74 -6.70
N ALA A 497 27.87 -12.18 -7.19
CA ALA A 497 27.38 -13.55 -7.00
C ALA A 497 27.64 -14.44 -8.24
N VAL A 498 28.22 -13.87 -9.30
CA VAL A 498 28.76 -14.52 -10.49
C VAL A 498 30.27 -14.62 -10.32
#